data_44e63617c2a7446b3eed22962319ff9a
#
_entry.id   44e63617c2a7446b3eed22962319ff9a
#
_cell.length_a   1.000
_cell.length_b   1.000
_cell.length_c   1.000
_cell.angle_alpha   90.00
_cell.angle_beta   90.00
_cell.angle_gamma   90.00
#
_symmetry.space_group_name_H-M   'P 1'
#
loop_
_entity.id
_entity.type
_entity.pdbx_description
1 polymer ?
#
loop_
_entity_poly.entity_id
_entity_poly.type
_entity_poly.pdbx_seq_one_letter_code
_entity_poly.pdbx_strand_id
1 'polypeptide(L)'
;MNRAFLRTALVAAAAAAALTLSACAGSAAPSIEGVWGDPDAEGKPSLEFQADGTYAGTDGCNRVGGDYTQKDDAVDLGMMRSTMMYCEGVDTWLVTATEATLTADELVFRDAEGTEIGTLPRHDR
;
A
#
# COMPACT_ATOMS: atom_id res chain seq x y z
N MET A 1 -35.88 -73.99 -10.61
CA MET A 1 -34.88 -73.89 -10.49
C MET A 1 -34.39 -72.70 -10.69
N ASN A 2 -34.03 -72.01 -10.04
CA ASN A 2 -33.29 -71.21 -9.96
C ASN A 2 -33.22 -70.12 -10.08
N ARG A 3 -32.80 -69.36 -9.73
CA ARG A 3 -32.13 -68.68 -9.39
C ARG A 3 -31.82 -67.58 -9.41
N ALA A 4 -31.69 -66.69 -8.91
CA ALA A 4 -31.00 -66.06 -8.53
C ALA A 4 -30.67 -64.90 -8.66
N PHE A 5 -30.28 -64.24 -8.45
CA PHE A 5 -29.69 -63.42 -8.14
C PHE A 5 -29.40 -62.37 -8.08
N LEU A 6 -29.03 -61.60 -7.74
CA LEU A 6 -28.48 -60.82 -7.51
C LEU A 6 -28.24 -59.85 -7.32
N ARG A 7 -27.90 -59.17 -7.05
CA ARG A 7 -27.38 -58.29 -6.68
C ARG A 7 -26.81 -57.37 -6.83
N THR A 8 -26.63 -56.40 -6.64
CA THR A 8 -25.77 -55.60 -6.62
C THR A 8 -25.86 -54.43 -6.12
N ALA A 9 -25.17 -54.08 -5.31
CA ALA A 9 -25.03 -52.93 -4.68
C ALA A 9 -24.16 -52.01 -5.38
N LEU A 10 -24.65 -50.96 -5.59
CA LEU A 10 -23.92 -49.99 -6.01
C LEU A 10 -23.65 -49.03 -5.11
N VAL A 11 -22.57 -48.86 -4.69
CA VAL A 11 -22.14 -47.84 -3.87
C VAL A 11 -21.80 -46.68 -4.67
N ALA A 12 -22.56 -45.76 -4.59
CA ALA A 12 -22.22 -44.53 -5.16
C ALA A 12 -21.33 -43.81 -4.20
N ALA A 13 -20.15 -43.78 -4.52
CA ALA A 13 -19.22 -42.98 -3.81
C ALA A 13 -19.47 -41.55 -4.17
N ALA A 14 -20.07 -40.87 -3.31
CA ALA A 14 -20.17 -39.46 -3.45
C ALA A 14 -18.84 -38.88 -3.13
N ALA A 15 -18.16 -38.52 -4.09
CA ALA A 15 -16.97 -37.78 -3.90
C ALA A 15 -17.40 -36.37 -3.53
N ALA A 16 -17.35 -36.10 -2.33
CA ALA A 16 -17.51 -34.74 -1.90
C ALA A 16 -16.27 -33.99 -2.27
N ALA A 17 -16.37 -33.32 -3.33
CA ALA A 17 -15.34 -32.40 -3.69
C ALA A 17 -15.43 -31.27 -2.72
N ALA A 18 -14.61 -31.29 -1.77
CA ALA A 18 -14.46 -30.15 -0.93
C ALA A 18 -13.76 -29.08 -1.71
N LEU A 19 -14.53 -28.22 -2.19
CA LEU A 19 -14.00 -27.07 -2.72
C LEU A 19 -13.59 -26.19 -1.67
N THR A 20 -12.42 -26.32 -1.32
CA THR A 20 -11.88 -25.30 -0.51
C THR A 20 -11.58 -24.14 -1.36
N LEU A 21 -12.44 -23.29 -1.41
CA LEU A 21 -12.14 -22.06 -1.85
C LEU A 21 -11.39 -21.39 -0.85
N SER A 22 -10.21 -21.49 -0.92
CA SER A 22 -9.45 -20.51 -0.32
C SER A 22 -9.58 -19.31 -1.17
N ALA A 23 -10.46 -18.59 -0.87
CA ALA A 23 -10.50 -17.30 -1.29
C ALA A 23 -9.43 -16.65 -0.56
N CYS A 24 -8.36 -16.65 -1.07
CA CYS A 24 -7.48 -15.93 -0.63
C CYS A 24 -7.54 -14.80 -0.76
N ALA A 25 -7.77 -14.78 -0.08
CA ALA A 25 -7.49 -13.86 0.34
C ALA A 25 -6.43 -13.16 -0.19
N GLY A 26 -6.77 -12.47 -0.97
CA GLY A 26 -5.95 -11.82 -1.57
C GLY A 26 -5.10 -11.05 -0.85
N SER A 27 -4.14 -11.05 -1.13
CA SER A 27 -3.19 -10.20 -0.99
C SER A 27 -3.55 -8.90 -1.51
N ALA A 28 -4.50 -8.30 -0.98
CA ALA A 28 -4.69 -6.90 -1.18
C ALA A 28 -3.45 -6.24 -0.62
N ALA A 29 -2.86 -5.35 -1.37
CA ALA A 29 -1.76 -4.56 -0.86
C ALA A 29 -2.23 -3.87 0.41
N PRO A 30 -1.39 -3.72 1.42
CA PRO A 30 -1.75 -2.99 2.62
C PRO A 30 -2.18 -1.58 2.23
N SER A 31 -3.06 -1.01 3.02
CA SER A 31 -3.51 0.35 2.78
C SER A 31 -2.40 1.34 3.02
N ILE A 32 -2.32 2.34 2.15
CA ILE A 32 -1.40 3.44 2.36
C ILE A 32 -1.91 4.41 3.43
N GLU A 33 -3.17 4.32 3.81
CA GLU A 33 -3.73 5.24 4.80
C GLU A 33 -2.95 5.23 6.10
N GLY A 34 -2.77 6.40 6.66
CA GLY A 34 -2.05 6.58 7.91
C GLY A 34 -0.85 7.47 7.76
N VAL A 35 -0.01 7.47 8.76
CA VAL A 35 1.14 8.37 8.87
C VAL A 35 2.43 7.63 8.53
N TRP A 36 3.26 8.28 7.73
CA TRP A 36 4.55 7.76 7.29
C TRP A 36 5.62 8.79 7.65
N GLY A 37 6.71 8.33 8.21
CA GLY A 37 7.72 9.21 8.79
C GLY A 37 7.30 9.64 10.19
N ASP A 38 8.11 10.45 10.83
CA ASP A 38 7.83 10.92 12.18
C ASP A 38 7.37 12.40 12.13
N PRO A 39 6.07 12.66 12.34
CA PRO A 39 5.56 14.02 12.25
C PRO A 39 6.06 14.94 13.36
N ASP A 40 6.63 14.39 14.41
CA ASP A 40 7.16 15.17 15.52
C ASP A 40 8.65 15.46 15.38
N ALA A 41 9.31 14.90 14.40
CA ALA A 41 10.75 15.10 14.22
C ALA A 41 11.00 16.34 13.37
N GLU A 42 11.57 17.36 13.99
CA GLU A 42 11.88 18.59 13.29
C GLU A 42 12.88 18.36 12.16
N GLY A 43 12.66 19.01 11.03
CA GLY A 43 13.55 18.93 9.89
C GLY A 43 13.50 17.61 9.16
N LYS A 44 12.52 16.75 9.46
CA LYS A 44 12.35 15.45 8.81
C LYS A 44 11.02 15.38 8.09
N PRO A 45 10.98 14.68 6.95
CA PRO A 45 9.73 14.56 6.21
C PRO A 45 8.76 13.58 6.87
N SER A 46 7.47 13.86 6.73
CA SER A 46 6.40 12.94 7.09
C SER A 46 5.16 13.24 6.26
N LEU A 47 4.37 12.23 6.00
CA LEU A 47 3.11 12.37 5.25
C LEU A 47 2.02 11.60 5.94
N GLU A 48 0.81 12.13 5.88
CA GLU A 48 -0.39 11.41 6.29
C GLU A 48 -1.30 11.24 5.06
N PHE A 49 -1.69 10.01 4.79
CA PHE A 49 -2.57 9.67 3.68
C PHE A 49 -3.97 9.42 4.21
N GLN A 50 -4.96 10.09 3.65
CA GLN A 50 -6.34 10.03 4.07
C GLN A 50 -7.14 9.09 3.16
N ALA A 51 -8.21 8.54 3.68
CA ALA A 51 -9.08 7.65 2.92
C ALA A 51 -9.77 8.35 1.76
N ASP A 52 -9.85 9.67 1.79
CA ASP A 52 -10.53 10.45 0.74
C ASP A 52 -9.65 10.68 -0.50
N GLY A 53 -8.45 10.13 -0.52
CA GLY A 53 -7.54 10.29 -1.66
C GLY A 53 -6.62 11.49 -1.57
N THR A 54 -6.52 12.12 -0.41
CA THR A 54 -5.60 13.24 -0.22
C THR A 54 -4.47 12.87 0.71
N TYR A 55 -3.36 13.57 0.59
CA TYR A 55 -2.25 13.47 1.53
C TYR A 55 -1.76 14.85 1.91
N ALA A 56 -1.19 14.95 3.09
CA ALA A 56 -0.62 16.18 3.59
C ALA A 56 0.50 15.87 4.57
N GLY A 57 1.41 16.80 4.73
CA GLY A 57 2.51 16.64 5.66
C GLY A 57 3.57 17.69 5.48
N THR A 58 4.81 17.27 5.63
CA THR A 58 5.95 18.19 5.54
C THR A 58 7.12 17.50 4.84
N ASP A 59 7.92 18.26 4.12
CA ASP A 59 9.18 17.78 3.59
C ASP A 59 10.35 18.01 4.55
N GLY A 60 10.02 18.43 5.76
CA GLY A 60 11.02 18.81 6.78
C GLY A 60 11.16 20.32 6.94
N CYS A 61 10.70 21.08 5.98
CA CYS A 61 10.74 22.53 5.98
C CYS A 61 9.40 23.11 5.59
N ASN A 62 8.89 22.69 4.44
CA ASN A 62 7.65 23.18 3.88
C ASN A 62 6.49 22.25 4.18
N ARG A 63 5.27 22.80 4.17
CA ARG A 63 4.07 21.99 4.15
C ARG A 63 3.85 21.50 2.74
N VAL A 64 3.53 20.23 2.62
CA VAL A 64 3.27 19.62 1.32
C VAL A 64 1.91 18.92 1.35
N GLY A 65 1.36 18.69 0.19
CA GLY A 65 0.10 17.97 0.08
C GLY A 65 -0.31 17.77 -1.36
N GLY A 66 -1.34 16.97 -1.55
CA GLY A 66 -1.85 16.69 -2.87
C GLY A 66 -2.91 15.60 -2.83
N ASP A 67 -3.20 15.09 -4.01
CA ASP A 67 -4.11 13.97 -4.18
C ASP A 67 -3.29 12.77 -4.62
N TYR A 68 -3.71 11.59 -4.20
CA TYR A 68 -3.03 10.37 -4.59
C TYR A 68 -4.01 9.33 -5.10
N THR A 69 -3.49 8.40 -5.89
CA THR A 69 -4.21 7.18 -6.23
C THR A 69 -3.30 6.00 -5.92
N GLN A 70 -3.89 4.92 -5.45
CA GLN A 70 -3.15 3.69 -5.19
C GLN A 70 -3.68 2.57 -6.08
N LYS A 71 -2.77 1.88 -6.73
CA LYS A 71 -3.09 0.68 -7.48
C LYS A 71 -2.10 -0.39 -7.05
N ASP A 72 -2.59 -1.38 -6.32
CA ASP A 72 -1.74 -2.41 -5.70
C ASP A 72 -0.73 -1.74 -4.78
N ASP A 73 0.56 -1.92 -5.02
CA ASP A 73 1.60 -1.29 -4.22
C ASP A 73 2.11 0.02 -4.82
N ALA A 74 1.58 0.42 -5.95
CA ALA A 74 2.02 1.63 -6.63
C ALA A 74 1.14 2.81 -6.24
N VAL A 75 1.76 3.89 -5.85
CA VAL A 75 1.08 5.11 -5.42
C VAL A 75 1.49 6.25 -6.33
N ASP A 76 0.51 6.85 -6.99
CA ASP A 76 0.73 8.04 -7.80
C ASP A 76 0.43 9.24 -6.91
N LEU A 77 1.42 10.10 -6.71
CA LEU A 77 1.30 11.26 -5.85
C LEU A 77 0.86 12.52 -6.60
N GLY A 78 0.75 12.41 -7.93
CA GLY A 78 0.41 13.57 -8.74
C GLY A 78 1.39 14.71 -8.53
N MET A 79 0.90 15.92 -8.67
CA MET A 79 1.71 17.10 -8.44
C MET A 79 1.61 17.51 -6.99
N MET A 80 2.70 17.42 -6.28
CA MET A 80 2.75 17.81 -4.88
C MET A 80 2.76 19.33 -4.74
N ARG A 81 1.82 19.85 -3.95
CA ARG A 81 1.81 21.27 -3.58
C ARG A 81 2.77 21.48 -2.42
N SER A 82 3.45 22.59 -2.41
CA SER A 82 4.40 22.90 -1.35
C SER A 82 4.45 24.40 -1.09
N THR A 83 4.62 24.77 0.14
CA THR A 83 5.01 26.14 0.48
C THR A 83 6.47 26.35 0.05
N MET A 84 6.91 27.59 0.01
CA MET A 84 8.21 27.94 -0.56
C MET A 84 9.08 28.62 0.50
N MET A 85 9.39 27.89 1.57
CA MET A 85 10.31 28.40 2.58
C MET A 85 11.69 27.78 2.40
N TYR A 86 12.70 28.45 2.92
CA TYR A 86 14.05 27.92 2.95
C TYR A 86 14.43 27.60 4.41
N CYS A 87 14.91 26.40 4.63
CA CYS A 87 15.38 25.95 5.94
C CYS A 87 16.80 25.44 5.80
N GLU A 88 17.73 26.15 6.42
CA GLU A 88 19.13 25.79 6.34
C GLU A 88 19.37 24.39 6.90
N GLY A 89 20.15 23.60 6.18
CA GLY A 89 20.53 22.27 6.63
C GLY A 89 19.46 21.19 6.48
N VAL A 90 18.31 21.54 5.92
CA VAL A 90 17.22 20.57 5.74
C VAL A 90 17.21 20.07 4.29
N ASP A 91 17.22 18.75 4.13
CA ASP A 91 17.09 18.14 2.82
C ASP A 91 15.61 17.96 2.50
N THR A 92 15.11 18.72 1.55
CA THR A 92 13.71 18.74 1.18
C THR A 92 13.41 17.80 0.00
N TRP A 93 14.04 16.65 -0.05
CA TRP A 93 13.92 15.70 -1.15
C TRP A 93 12.48 15.30 -1.47
N LEU A 94 11.62 15.25 -0.47
CA LEU A 94 10.27 14.74 -0.63
C LEU A 94 9.44 15.52 -1.65
N VAL A 95 9.68 16.83 -1.76
CA VAL A 95 8.87 17.66 -2.65
C VAL A 95 9.04 17.30 -4.12
N THR A 96 10.10 16.59 -4.48
CA THR A 96 10.32 16.17 -5.87
C THR A 96 9.69 14.81 -6.17
N ALA A 97 9.07 14.17 -5.18
CA ALA A 97 8.45 12.86 -5.37
C ALA A 97 7.21 12.97 -6.25
N THR A 98 7.07 12.06 -7.20
CA THR A 98 5.88 11.94 -8.04
C THR A 98 5.18 10.61 -7.84
N GLU A 99 5.90 9.61 -7.34
CA GLU A 99 5.31 8.31 -7.08
C GLU A 99 6.00 7.62 -5.92
N ALA A 100 5.33 6.64 -5.35
CA ALA A 100 5.90 5.83 -4.28
C ALA A 100 5.50 4.38 -4.48
N THR A 101 6.30 3.49 -3.91
CA THR A 101 5.98 2.08 -3.84
C THR A 101 5.79 1.70 -2.38
N LEU A 102 4.66 1.07 -2.10
CA LEU A 102 4.33 0.63 -0.76
C LEU A 102 4.93 -0.75 -0.52
N THR A 103 5.73 -0.87 0.52
CA THR A 103 6.18 -2.15 1.03
C THR A 103 5.49 -2.40 2.36
N ALA A 104 5.81 -3.49 3.03
CA ALA A 104 5.16 -3.82 4.29
C ALA A 104 5.33 -2.73 5.34
N ASP A 105 6.51 -2.14 5.41
CA ASP A 105 6.87 -1.22 6.49
C ASP A 105 7.29 0.17 6.06
N GLU A 106 7.40 0.42 4.78
CA GLU A 106 7.87 1.72 4.32
C GLU A 106 7.35 2.10 2.94
N LEU A 107 7.42 3.38 2.65
CA LEU A 107 7.15 3.92 1.32
C LEU A 107 8.48 4.29 0.68
N VAL A 108 8.70 3.83 -0.53
CA VAL A 108 9.88 4.15 -1.31
C VAL A 108 9.48 5.16 -2.37
N PHE A 109 10.05 6.35 -2.31
CA PHE A 109 9.65 7.46 -3.18
C PHE A 109 10.57 7.60 -4.38
N ARG A 110 9.99 7.97 -5.52
CA ARG A 110 10.70 8.21 -6.76
C ARG A 110 10.30 9.54 -7.36
N ASP A 111 11.24 10.14 -8.08
CA ASP A 111 10.99 11.36 -8.81
C ASP A 111 10.41 11.07 -10.20
N ALA A 112 10.24 12.11 -11.01
CA ALA A 112 9.64 11.99 -12.33
C ALA A 112 10.50 11.17 -13.31
N GLU A 113 11.78 11.00 -13.02
CA GLU A 113 12.68 10.18 -13.83
C GLU A 113 12.71 8.72 -13.36
N GLY A 114 11.95 8.40 -12.31
CA GLY A 114 11.94 7.05 -11.74
C GLY A 114 13.09 6.77 -10.81
N THR A 115 13.86 7.78 -10.45
CA THR A 115 14.98 7.61 -9.51
C THR A 115 14.46 7.56 -8.08
N GLU A 116 14.93 6.59 -7.31
CA GLU A 116 14.60 6.51 -5.90
C GLU A 116 15.27 7.65 -5.16
N ILE A 117 14.47 8.42 -4.43
CA ILE A 117 14.95 9.63 -3.75
C ILE A 117 14.88 9.55 -2.24
N GLY A 118 14.17 8.61 -1.69
CA GLY A 118 14.10 8.44 -0.24
C GLY A 118 13.00 7.50 0.18
N THR A 119 12.93 7.23 1.46
CA THR A 119 11.93 6.34 2.04
C THR A 119 11.36 6.95 3.31
N LEU A 120 10.12 6.60 3.62
CA LEU A 120 9.51 6.93 4.90
C LEU A 120 8.99 5.64 5.53
N PRO A 121 9.36 5.35 6.78
CA PRO A 121 8.82 4.20 7.47
C PRO A 121 7.39 4.46 7.93
N ARG A 122 6.62 3.42 8.12
CA ARG A 122 5.30 3.58 8.72
C ARG A 122 5.47 4.07 10.15
N HIS A 123 4.69 5.08 10.50
CA HIS A 123 4.76 5.62 11.85
C HIS A 123 3.94 4.73 12.77
N ASP A 124 4.57 4.19 13.81
CA ASP A 124 3.89 3.38 14.79
C ASP A 124 3.23 4.29 15.82
N ARG A 125 2.02 3.93 16.18
CA ARG A 125 1.27 4.69 17.17
C ARG A 125 1.52 4.16 18.57
#